data_985b78ff90335c914dda1b6a74b4f426
#
_entry.id   985b78ff90335c914dda1b6a74b4f426
#
_cell.length_a   1.000
_cell.length_b   1.000
_cell.length_c   1.000
_cell.angle_alpha   90.00
_cell.angle_beta   90.00
_cell.angle_gamma   90.00
#
_symmetry.space_group_name_H-M   'P 1'
#
loop_
_entity.id
_entity.type
_entity.pdbx_description
1 polymer ?
#
loop_
_entity_poly.entity_id
_entity_poly.type
_entity_poly.pdbx_seq_one_letter_code
_entity_poly.pdbx_strand_id
1 'polypeptide(L)'
;GPDSPSVLGLVGGMLQSGKAHGVLGNHEINLLRQDAKDGSGWFFDSRIASDQPKYAPFARMPKADTPRMLETLNQLPIALEREDLRIVHAAWIPESIAQARELEIGSACTAYDDFEHIAAERSVINRIAQRMREEDRSWPHSLEDHLHEPPFLPAHSENELAKAMVNPLKVITTGVERECRTTFYAGGKWRFVE
;
A
#
# COMPACT_ATOMS: atom_id res chain seq x y z
N GLY A 1 -4.58 11.99 9.75
CA GLY A 1 -5.08 13.27 10.28
C GLY A 1 -4.79 13.44 11.78
N PRO A 2 -5.08 14.61 12.35
CA PRO A 2 -4.73 14.88 13.74
C PRO A 2 -5.51 14.02 14.76
N ASP A 3 -6.66 13.47 14.37
CA ASP A 3 -7.49 12.63 15.24
C ASP A 3 -8.10 11.45 14.49
N SER A 4 -7.23 10.59 13.99
CA SER A 4 -7.63 9.35 13.32
C SER A 4 -8.45 8.40 14.21
N PRO A 5 -8.18 8.25 15.53
CA PRO A 5 -9.01 7.42 16.39
C PRO A 5 -10.47 7.85 16.45
N SER A 6 -10.75 9.13 16.63
CA SER A 6 -12.13 9.66 16.68
C SER A 6 -12.86 9.48 15.35
N VAL A 7 -12.16 9.70 14.22
CA VAL A 7 -12.74 9.47 12.89
C VAL A 7 -13.12 7.99 12.71
N LEU A 8 -12.22 7.08 13.06
CA LEU A 8 -12.50 5.64 12.98
C LEU A 8 -13.63 5.19 13.91
N GLY A 9 -13.72 5.77 15.11
CA GLY A 9 -14.83 5.53 16.04
C GLY A 9 -16.16 5.97 15.46
N LEU A 10 -16.23 7.16 14.87
CA LEU A 10 -17.43 7.68 14.21
C LEU A 10 -17.84 6.81 13.02
N VAL A 11 -16.89 6.55 12.10
CA VAL A 11 -17.15 5.73 10.90
C VAL A 11 -17.56 4.32 11.29
N GLY A 12 -16.89 3.71 12.27
CA GLY A 12 -17.26 2.38 12.79
C GLY A 12 -18.70 2.32 13.32
N GLY A 13 -19.14 3.36 14.05
CA GLY A 13 -20.53 3.47 14.51
C GLY A 13 -21.53 3.61 13.34
N MET A 14 -21.17 4.34 12.30
CA MET A 14 -22.00 4.48 11.09
C MET A 14 -22.09 3.15 10.30
N LEU A 15 -20.99 2.45 10.16
CA LEU A 15 -20.94 1.13 9.52
C LEU A 15 -21.83 0.11 10.27
N GLN A 16 -21.66 0.01 11.58
CA GLN A 16 -22.45 -0.91 12.43
C GLN A 16 -23.95 -0.61 12.40
N SER A 17 -24.33 0.66 12.28
CA SER A 17 -25.74 1.07 12.16
C SER A 17 -26.31 1.00 10.74
N GLY A 18 -25.55 0.55 9.76
CA GLY A 18 -25.94 0.49 8.35
C GLY A 18 -26.13 1.86 7.68
N LYS A 19 -25.60 2.94 8.28
CA LYS A 19 -25.71 4.30 7.76
C LYS A 19 -24.56 4.68 6.83
N ALA A 20 -23.53 3.84 6.76
CA ALA A 20 -22.39 4.01 5.86
C ALA A 20 -21.94 2.65 5.30
N HIS A 21 -21.27 2.72 4.16
CA HIS A 21 -20.47 1.65 3.60
C HIS A 21 -19.05 2.17 3.40
N GLY A 22 -18.06 1.29 3.45
CA GLY A 22 -16.66 1.64 3.27
C GLY A 22 -15.91 0.54 2.56
N VAL A 23 -14.74 0.86 2.05
CA VAL A 23 -13.78 -0.08 1.47
C VAL A 23 -12.43 0.05 2.17
N LEU A 24 -11.65 -1.02 2.16
CA LEU A 24 -10.28 -0.99 2.62
C LEU A 24 -9.40 -0.14 1.69
N GLY A 25 -8.60 0.74 2.28
CA GLY A 25 -7.49 1.39 1.61
C GLY A 25 -6.16 0.75 2.01
N ASN A 26 -5.07 1.24 1.42
CA ASN A 26 -3.72 0.76 1.71
C ASN A 26 -3.31 0.99 3.18
N HIS A 27 -3.78 2.07 3.80
CA HIS A 27 -3.50 2.33 5.22
C HIS A 27 -4.21 1.32 6.12
N GLU A 28 -5.47 1.02 5.88
CA GLU A 28 -6.24 0.04 6.64
C GLU A 28 -5.63 -1.36 6.51
N ILE A 29 -5.23 -1.77 5.31
CA ILE A 29 -4.53 -3.05 5.07
C ILE A 29 -3.21 -3.08 5.86
N ASN A 30 -2.43 -2.00 5.86
CA ASN A 30 -1.19 -1.95 6.64
C ASN A 30 -1.43 -2.08 8.14
N LEU A 31 -2.51 -1.47 8.69
CA LEU A 31 -2.87 -1.64 10.09
C LEU A 31 -3.24 -3.09 10.41
N LEU A 32 -4.08 -3.70 9.59
CA LEU A 32 -4.52 -5.09 9.75
C LEU A 32 -3.35 -6.08 9.66
N ARG A 33 -2.40 -5.85 8.75
CA ARG A 33 -1.17 -6.66 8.60
C ARG A 33 -0.10 -6.36 9.64
N GLN A 34 -0.33 -5.42 10.54
CA GLN A 34 0.66 -4.92 11.51
C GLN A 34 1.95 -4.39 10.84
N ASP A 35 1.83 -3.86 9.63
CA ASP A 35 2.93 -3.29 8.85
C ASP A 35 3.05 -1.79 9.11
N ALA A 36 3.96 -1.41 10.00
CA ALA A 36 4.15 -0.04 10.48
C ALA A 36 4.80 0.86 9.41
N LYS A 37 3.98 1.59 8.66
CA LYS A 37 4.40 2.54 7.61
C LYS A 37 4.54 3.97 8.14
N ASP A 38 5.13 4.85 7.32
CA ASP A 38 5.21 6.28 7.58
C ASP A 38 3.81 6.89 7.79
N GLY A 39 3.67 7.75 8.79
CA GLY A 39 2.38 8.35 9.17
C GLY A 39 1.47 7.46 10.02
N SER A 40 1.92 6.27 10.45
CA SER A 40 1.14 5.36 11.31
C SER A 40 1.47 5.46 12.81
N GLY A 41 2.25 6.48 13.22
CA GLY A 41 2.62 6.72 14.61
C GLY A 41 1.45 6.95 15.56
N TRP A 42 0.29 7.35 15.04
CA TRP A 42 -0.95 7.44 15.81
C TRP A 42 -1.46 6.04 16.26
N PHE A 43 -1.01 4.98 15.64
CA PHE A 43 -1.38 3.59 15.93
C PHE A 43 -0.19 2.78 16.48
N PHE A 44 0.96 2.78 15.80
CA PHE A 44 2.14 2.00 16.17
C PHE A 44 3.12 2.79 17.04
N ASP A 45 3.49 2.24 18.19
CA ASP A 45 4.46 2.86 19.09
C ASP A 45 5.84 3.01 18.44
N SER A 46 6.24 2.04 17.61
CA SER A 46 7.51 2.05 16.88
C SER A 46 7.69 3.20 15.90
N ARG A 47 6.59 3.84 15.48
CA ARG A 47 6.60 4.94 14.52
C ARG A 47 6.54 6.33 15.14
N ILE A 48 6.27 6.45 16.44
CA ILE A 48 6.07 7.74 17.09
C ILE A 48 7.24 8.69 16.85
N ALA A 49 8.46 8.26 17.14
CA ALA A 49 9.63 9.11 17.07
C ALA A 49 9.92 9.65 15.67
N SER A 50 9.69 8.85 14.62
CA SER A 50 9.90 9.24 13.23
C SER A 50 8.74 10.06 12.65
N ASP A 51 7.52 9.83 13.13
CA ASP A 51 6.33 10.48 12.58
C ASP A 51 6.02 11.81 13.30
N GLN A 52 6.42 11.96 14.56
CA GLN A 52 6.16 13.17 15.33
C GLN A 52 6.67 14.45 14.68
N PRO A 53 7.90 14.53 14.14
CA PRO A 53 8.39 15.72 13.46
C PRO A 53 7.63 16.08 12.18
N LYS A 54 6.99 15.08 11.56
CA LYS A 54 6.32 15.25 10.25
C LYS A 54 4.84 15.51 10.37
N TYR A 55 4.16 14.88 11.34
CA TYR A 55 2.70 14.75 11.38
C TYR A 55 2.05 15.24 12.69
N ALA A 56 2.82 15.59 13.72
CA ALA A 56 2.24 16.09 14.98
C ALA A 56 1.54 17.46 14.81
N PRO A 57 0.49 17.75 15.64
CA PRO A 57 -0.04 16.87 16.65
C PRO A 57 -0.95 15.77 16.08
N PHE A 58 -0.92 14.57 16.67
CA PHE A 58 -1.88 13.50 16.38
C PHE A 58 -2.32 12.80 17.67
N ALA A 59 -3.61 12.47 17.74
CA ALA A 59 -4.15 11.64 18.81
C ALA A 59 -3.68 10.19 18.64
N ARG A 60 -3.43 9.51 19.78
CA ARG A 60 -3.01 8.12 19.80
C ARG A 60 -4.21 7.19 19.94
N MET A 61 -4.18 6.06 19.24
CA MET A 61 -5.17 4.99 19.42
C MET A 61 -5.06 4.41 20.84
N PRO A 62 -6.14 4.43 21.64
CA PRO A 62 -6.14 3.76 22.94
C PRO A 62 -5.96 2.24 22.74
N LYS A 63 -5.07 1.64 23.52
CA LYS A 63 -4.79 0.19 23.42
C LYS A 63 -6.03 -0.67 23.65
N ALA A 64 -6.96 -0.22 24.50
CA ALA A 64 -8.21 -0.92 24.75
C ALA A 64 -9.14 -0.95 23.53
N ASP A 65 -9.08 0.04 22.66
CA ASP A 65 -9.97 0.18 21.49
C ASP A 65 -9.38 -0.50 20.24
N THR A 66 -8.07 -0.80 20.24
CA THR A 66 -7.35 -1.38 19.10
C THR A 66 -8.00 -2.67 18.57
N PRO A 67 -8.36 -3.69 19.40
CA PRO A 67 -8.95 -4.93 18.90
C PRO A 67 -10.28 -4.69 18.18
N ARG A 68 -11.17 -3.89 18.77
CA ARG A 68 -12.47 -3.56 18.19
C ARG A 68 -12.33 -2.81 16.87
N MET A 69 -11.37 -1.90 16.80
CA MET A 69 -11.11 -1.14 15.58
C MET A 69 -10.59 -2.05 14.47
N LEU A 70 -9.62 -2.93 14.75
CA LEU A 70 -9.12 -3.90 13.77
C LEU A 70 -10.21 -4.87 13.30
N GLU A 71 -11.08 -5.33 14.20
CA GLU A 71 -12.23 -6.14 13.85
C GLU A 71 -13.17 -5.39 12.89
N THR A 72 -13.48 -4.12 13.17
CA THR A 72 -14.30 -3.28 12.30
C THR A 72 -13.68 -3.12 10.92
N LEU A 73 -12.37 -2.85 10.84
CA LEU A 73 -11.67 -2.73 9.55
C LEU A 73 -11.66 -4.06 8.79
N ASN A 74 -11.46 -5.18 9.47
CA ASN A 74 -11.41 -6.49 8.85
C ASN A 74 -12.75 -6.90 8.20
N GLN A 75 -13.85 -6.28 8.59
CA GLN A 75 -15.18 -6.50 7.98
C GLN A 75 -15.41 -5.66 6.71
N LEU A 76 -14.50 -4.75 6.39
CA LEU A 76 -14.64 -3.93 5.18
C LEU A 76 -14.24 -4.73 3.93
N PRO A 77 -15.03 -4.64 2.85
CA PRO A 77 -14.63 -5.17 1.55
C PRO A 77 -13.51 -4.34 0.92
N ILE A 78 -12.81 -4.92 -0.05
CA ILE A 78 -11.78 -4.22 -0.83
C ILE A 78 -12.39 -3.31 -1.92
N ALA A 79 -13.58 -3.65 -2.38
CA ALA A 79 -14.34 -2.91 -3.38
C ALA A 79 -15.83 -3.06 -3.14
N LEU A 80 -16.61 -2.08 -3.59
CA LEU A 80 -18.08 -2.14 -3.62
C LEU A 80 -18.55 -1.88 -5.04
N GLU A 81 -19.53 -2.65 -5.50
CA GLU A 81 -20.14 -2.52 -6.80
C GLU A 81 -21.64 -2.70 -6.72
N ARG A 82 -22.36 -1.88 -7.45
CA ARG A 82 -23.74 -2.07 -7.83
C ARG A 82 -23.89 -1.64 -9.30
N GLU A 83 -25.09 -1.78 -9.88
CA GLU A 83 -25.32 -1.53 -11.30
C GLU A 83 -24.84 -0.15 -11.78
N ASP A 84 -25.01 0.88 -10.96
CA ASP A 84 -24.75 2.29 -11.30
C ASP A 84 -23.56 2.91 -10.52
N LEU A 85 -22.88 2.15 -9.63
CA LEU A 85 -21.84 2.70 -8.77
C LEU A 85 -20.74 1.69 -8.50
N ARG A 86 -19.49 2.16 -8.60
CA ARG A 86 -18.27 1.43 -8.23
C ARG A 86 -17.45 2.25 -7.26
N ILE A 87 -17.01 1.63 -6.18
CA ILE A 87 -16.20 2.28 -5.16
C ILE A 87 -14.97 1.42 -4.88
N VAL A 88 -13.81 2.03 -5.03
CA VAL A 88 -12.49 1.50 -4.60
C VAL A 88 -11.68 2.63 -3.99
N HIS A 89 -10.59 2.28 -3.31
CA HIS A 89 -9.72 3.29 -2.72
C HIS A 89 -8.89 4.05 -3.78
N ALA A 90 -8.35 3.35 -4.80
CA ALA A 90 -7.48 3.96 -5.80
C ALA A 90 -7.85 3.63 -7.26
N ALA A 91 -7.74 2.36 -7.71
CA ALA A 91 -7.91 2.03 -9.10
C ALA A 91 -8.90 0.86 -9.32
N TRP A 92 -9.85 1.05 -10.26
CA TRP A 92 -10.77 0.02 -10.71
C TRP A 92 -10.20 -0.65 -11.97
N ILE A 93 -9.44 -1.73 -11.78
CA ILE A 93 -8.87 -2.52 -12.88
C ILE A 93 -9.63 -3.83 -12.97
N PRO A 94 -10.29 -4.14 -14.12
CA PRO A 94 -11.17 -5.31 -14.25
C PRO A 94 -10.52 -6.63 -13.79
N GLU A 95 -9.27 -6.87 -14.16
CA GLU A 95 -8.52 -8.07 -13.82
C GLU A 95 -8.24 -8.19 -12.32
N SER A 96 -7.90 -7.07 -11.67
CA SER A 96 -7.69 -7.01 -10.24
C SER A 96 -9.02 -7.16 -9.47
N ILE A 97 -10.08 -6.54 -9.96
CA ILE A 97 -11.42 -6.66 -9.38
C ILE A 97 -11.97 -8.09 -9.51
N ALA A 98 -11.71 -8.77 -10.64
CA ALA A 98 -12.11 -10.17 -10.80
C ALA A 98 -11.49 -11.07 -9.71
N GLN A 99 -10.21 -10.88 -9.40
CA GLN A 99 -9.55 -11.61 -8.32
C GLN A 99 -10.08 -11.22 -6.93
N ALA A 100 -10.38 -9.93 -6.72
CA ALA A 100 -10.93 -9.46 -5.45
C ALA A 100 -12.34 -9.98 -5.17
N ARG A 101 -13.16 -10.27 -6.21
CA ARG A 101 -14.51 -10.85 -6.07
C ARG A 101 -14.52 -12.27 -5.49
N GLU A 102 -13.41 -13.01 -5.66
CA GLU A 102 -13.26 -14.37 -5.13
C GLU A 102 -12.92 -14.38 -3.62
N LEU A 103 -12.67 -13.21 -3.03
CA LEU A 103 -12.26 -13.11 -1.63
C LEU A 103 -13.46 -13.02 -0.70
N GLU A 104 -13.40 -13.77 0.38
CA GLU A 104 -14.35 -13.64 1.48
C GLU A 104 -14.06 -12.38 2.30
N ILE A 105 -15.09 -11.79 2.89
CA ILE A 105 -14.93 -10.70 3.87
C ILE A 105 -14.04 -11.19 5.02
N GLY A 106 -13.06 -10.37 5.39
CA GLY A 106 -12.09 -10.71 6.42
C GLY A 106 -10.83 -11.42 5.92
N SER A 107 -10.78 -11.87 4.65
CA SER A 107 -9.61 -12.56 4.10
C SER A 107 -8.60 -11.64 3.39
N ALA A 108 -8.90 -10.35 3.28
CA ALA A 108 -8.10 -9.43 2.47
C ALA A 108 -6.62 -9.39 2.85
N CYS A 109 -6.28 -9.47 4.15
CA CYS A 109 -4.89 -9.45 4.59
C CYS A 109 -4.13 -10.73 4.21
N THR A 110 -4.74 -11.89 4.42
CA THR A 110 -4.14 -13.18 4.03
C THR A 110 -3.91 -13.21 2.52
N ALA A 111 -4.93 -12.86 1.73
CA ALA A 111 -4.81 -12.79 0.27
C ALA A 111 -3.74 -11.77 -0.18
N TYR A 112 -3.64 -10.61 0.50
CA TYR A 112 -2.61 -9.64 0.21
C TYR A 112 -1.21 -10.24 0.40
N ASP A 113 -0.97 -10.95 1.52
CA ASP A 113 0.31 -11.58 1.82
C ASP A 113 0.63 -12.72 0.83
N ASP A 114 -0.36 -13.51 0.42
CA ASP A 114 -0.21 -14.55 -0.61
C ASP A 114 0.21 -13.94 -1.96
N PHE A 115 -0.40 -12.82 -2.37
CA PHE A 115 -0.01 -12.12 -3.59
C PHE A 115 1.38 -11.47 -3.49
N GLU A 116 1.78 -10.94 -2.33
CA GLU A 116 3.16 -10.46 -2.12
C GLU A 116 4.17 -11.62 -2.23
N HIS A 117 3.80 -12.79 -1.75
CA HIS A 117 4.62 -14.00 -1.89
C HIS A 117 4.82 -14.41 -3.36
N ILE A 118 3.73 -14.42 -4.12
CA ILE A 118 3.78 -14.66 -5.58
C ILE A 118 4.66 -13.62 -6.29
N ALA A 119 4.57 -12.34 -5.89
CA ALA A 119 5.41 -11.30 -6.46
C ALA A 119 6.91 -11.53 -6.17
N ALA A 120 7.22 -11.95 -4.94
CA ALA A 120 8.58 -12.30 -4.54
C ALA A 120 9.13 -13.51 -5.30
N GLU A 121 8.33 -14.57 -5.46
CA GLU A 121 8.71 -15.75 -6.24
C GLU A 121 9.00 -15.41 -7.71
N ARG A 122 8.12 -14.61 -8.35
CA ARG A 122 8.34 -14.13 -9.72
C ARG A 122 9.65 -13.34 -9.84
N SER A 123 9.96 -12.49 -8.86
CA SER A 123 11.21 -11.73 -8.83
C SER A 123 12.45 -12.65 -8.76
N VAL A 124 12.36 -13.76 -8.03
CA VAL A 124 13.42 -14.78 -7.96
C VAL A 124 13.57 -15.50 -9.30
N ILE A 125 12.46 -15.97 -9.88
CA ILE A 125 12.46 -16.66 -11.19
C ILE A 125 13.07 -15.77 -12.28
N ASN A 126 12.70 -14.50 -12.32
CA ASN A 126 13.21 -13.53 -13.30
C ASN A 126 14.61 -13.01 -12.97
N ARG A 127 15.23 -13.47 -11.89
CA ARG A 127 16.57 -13.04 -11.42
C ARG A 127 16.70 -11.52 -11.29
N ILE A 128 15.63 -10.85 -10.89
CA ILE A 128 15.59 -9.37 -10.83
C ILE A 128 16.70 -8.84 -9.93
N ALA A 129 16.90 -9.41 -8.75
CA ALA A 129 17.94 -8.97 -7.82
C ALA A 129 19.37 -9.14 -8.36
N GLN A 130 19.63 -10.14 -9.21
CA GLN A 130 20.92 -10.29 -9.87
C GLN A 130 21.12 -9.19 -10.91
N ARG A 131 20.13 -8.96 -11.76
CA ARG A 131 20.16 -7.94 -12.83
C ARG A 131 20.27 -6.53 -12.24
N MET A 132 19.58 -6.24 -11.13
CA MET A 132 19.75 -4.97 -10.42
C MET A 132 21.19 -4.78 -9.93
N ARG A 133 21.83 -5.82 -9.35
CA ARG A 133 23.25 -5.70 -8.94
C ARG A 133 24.19 -5.46 -10.13
N GLU A 134 23.87 -5.94 -11.32
CA GLU A 134 24.63 -5.69 -12.55
C GLU A 134 24.45 -4.21 -12.98
N GLU A 135 23.22 -3.70 -12.90
CA GLU A 135 22.94 -2.27 -13.16
C GLU A 135 23.63 -1.37 -12.14
N ASP A 136 23.59 -1.70 -10.84
CA ASP A 136 24.28 -0.96 -9.77
C ASP A 136 25.79 -0.88 -9.98
N ARG A 137 26.42 -1.92 -10.57
CA ARG A 137 27.85 -1.88 -10.92
C ARG A 137 28.13 -0.95 -12.11
N SER A 138 27.19 -0.81 -13.01
CA SER A 138 27.31 0.08 -14.17
C SER A 138 27.03 1.55 -13.82
N TRP A 139 26.32 1.78 -12.71
CA TRP A 139 25.96 3.09 -12.20
C TRP A 139 26.41 3.25 -10.74
N PRO A 140 27.58 3.86 -10.48
CA PRO A 140 28.22 3.88 -9.16
C PRO A 140 27.60 4.87 -8.16
N HIS A 141 26.63 5.69 -8.57
CA HIS A 141 25.97 6.65 -7.71
C HIS A 141 24.74 6.04 -7.04
N SER A 142 24.37 6.56 -5.86
CA SER A 142 23.12 6.16 -5.21
C SER A 142 21.91 6.70 -5.98
N LEU A 143 20.85 5.90 -6.08
CA LEU A 143 19.58 6.39 -6.59
C LEU A 143 18.92 7.45 -5.70
N GLU A 144 19.40 7.61 -4.46
CA GLU A 144 18.97 8.69 -3.55
C GLU A 144 19.73 10.01 -3.82
N ASP A 145 20.81 9.98 -4.59
CA ASP A 145 21.59 11.16 -4.94
C ASP A 145 20.91 11.93 -6.08
N HIS A 146 20.27 13.03 -5.75
CA HIS A 146 19.56 13.88 -6.72
C HIS A 146 20.47 14.64 -7.68
N LEU A 147 21.79 14.70 -7.43
CA LEU A 147 22.75 15.40 -8.26
C LEU A 147 23.19 14.58 -9.48
N HIS A 148 22.98 13.28 -9.43
CA HIS A 148 23.39 12.36 -10.50
C HIS A 148 22.18 11.63 -11.04
N GLU A 149 21.70 12.05 -12.21
CA GLU A 149 20.60 11.39 -12.90
C GLU A 149 21.08 10.05 -13.50
N PRO A 150 20.47 8.91 -13.12
CA PRO A 150 20.82 7.63 -13.68
C PRO A 150 20.28 7.46 -15.11
N PRO A 151 20.91 6.63 -15.94
CA PRO A 151 20.27 6.13 -17.14
C PRO A 151 19.05 5.31 -16.77
N PHE A 152 18.19 5.01 -17.74
CA PHE A 152 17.10 4.05 -17.49
C PHE A 152 17.66 2.69 -17.09
N LEU A 153 17.23 2.18 -15.93
CA LEU A 153 17.68 0.93 -15.34
C LEU A 153 16.53 -0.11 -15.42
N PRO A 154 16.49 -0.96 -16.44
CA PRO A 154 15.37 -1.87 -16.69
C PRO A 154 15.04 -2.82 -15.54
N ALA A 155 16.04 -3.36 -14.85
CA ALA A 155 15.81 -4.28 -13.74
C ALA A 155 15.25 -3.57 -12.50
N HIS A 156 15.67 -2.32 -12.25
CA HIS A 156 15.07 -1.48 -11.22
C HIS A 156 13.62 -1.14 -11.55
N SER A 157 13.32 -0.79 -12.81
CA SER A 157 11.94 -0.56 -13.28
C SER A 157 11.09 -1.81 -13.12
N GLU A 158 11.56 -2.97 -13.57
CA GLU A 158 10.85 -4.25 -13.42
C GLU A 158 10.58 -4.59 -11.95
N ASN A 159 11.54 -4.34 -11.06
CA ASN A 159 11.37 -4.56 -9.62
C ASN A 159 10.31 -3.62 -9.01
N GLU A 160 10.29 -2.35 -9.41
CA GLU A 160 9.26 -1.40 -8.96
C GLU A 160 7.88 -1.83 -9.46
N LEU A 161 7.74 -2.19 -10.74
CA LEU A 161 6.49 -2.68 -11.32
C LEU A 161 6.03 -3.99 -10.66
N ALA A 162 6.93 -4.95 -10.45
CA ALA A 162 6.58 -6.21 -9.79
C ALA A 162 6.02 -5.97 -8.39
N LYS A 163 6.63 -5.05 -7.64
CA LYS A 163 6.16 -4.66 -6.30
C LYS A 163 4.83 -3.92 -6.29
N ALA A 164 4.52 -3.19 -7.35
CA ALA A 164 3.30 -2.38 -7.44
C ALA A 164 2.13 -3.14 -8.06
N MET A 165 2.37 -3.94 -9.10
CA MET A 165 1.34 -4.41 -10.03
C MET A 165 1.02 -5.91 -9.94
N VAL A 166 1.87 -6.73 -9.32
CA VAL A 166 1.60 -8.19 -9.23
C VAL A 166 0.52 -8.51 -8.21
N ASN A 167 0.42 -7.72 -7.15
CA ASN A 167 -0.61 -7.87 -6.14
C ASN A 167 -1.88 -7.09 -6.54
N PRO A 168 -3.00 -7.76 -6.89
CA PRO A 168 -4.23 -7.10 -7.33
C PRO A 168 -4.85 -6.21 -6.25
N LEU A 169 -4.73 -6.58 -4.97
CA LEU A 169 -5.27 -5.76 -3.87
C LEU A 169 -4.47 -4.48 -3.71
N LYS A 170 -3.16 -4.53 -3.97
CA LYS A 170 -2.31 -3.35 -3.99
C LYS A 170 -2.69 -2.41 -5.13
N VAL A 171 -2.94 -2.93 -6.33
CA VAL A 171 -3.44 -2.14 -7.47
C VAL A 171 -4.75 -1.42 -7.11
N ILE A 172 -5.71 -2.14 -6.52
CA ILE A 172 -7.00 -1.57 -6.10
C ILE A 172 -6.82 -0.47 -5.04
N THR A 173 -5.83 -0.60 -4.15
CA THR A 173 -5.66 0.28 -2.98
C THR A 173 -4.57 1.33 -3.10
N THR A 174 -3.63 1.21 -4.04
CA THR A 174 -2.56 2.21 -4.24
C THR A 174 -2.53 2.81 -5.64
N GLY A 175 -3.20 2.18 -6.60
CA GLY A 175 -3.26 2.65 -7.98
C GLY A 175 -2.41 1.81 -8.94
N VAL A 176 -2.37 2.29 -10.17
CA VAL A 176 -1.63 1.67 -11.28
C VAL A 176 -0.30 2.39 -11.45
N GLU A 177 0.77 1.64 -11.53
CA GLU A 177 2.07 2.14 -11.95
C GLU A 177 2.44 1.56 -13.33
N ARG A 178 3.19 2.31 -14.11
CA ARG A 178 3.71 1.90 -15.42
C ARG A 178 5.14 2.34 -15.61
N GLU A 179 5.87 1.66 -16.49
CA GLU A 179 7.23 2.01 -16.82
C GLU A 179 7.31 3.43 -17.37
N CYS A 180 8.21 4.22 -16.79
CA CYS A 180 8.59 5.53 -17.28
C CYS A 180 10.06 5.48 -17.71
N ARG A 181 10.31 5.62 -19.02
CA ARG A 181 11.68 5.61 -19.56
C ARG A 181 12.45 6.90 -19.33
N THR A 182 11.74 7.97 -19.01
CA THR A 182 12.34 9.22 -18.56
C THR A 182 12.41 9.19 -17.04
N THR A 183 13.61 9.09 -16.51
CA THR A 183 13.85 9.07 -15.07
C THR A 183 13.43 10.38 -14.42
N PHE A 184 12.92 10.32 -13.21
CA PHE A 184 12.56 11.49 -12.43
C PHE A 184 12.82 11.26 -10.94
N TYR A 185 13.12 12.36 -10.22
CA TYR A 185 13.41 12.31 -8.79
C TYR A 185 12.15 12.58 -7.98
N ALA A 186 11.71 11.59 -7.22
CA ALA A 186 10.53 11.71 -6.36
C ALA A 186 10.65 10.84 -5.10
N GLY A 187 10.12 11.34 -3.98
CA GLY A 187 10.13 10.60 -2.73
C GLY A 187 11.54 10.29 -2.20
N GLY A 188 12.51 11.16 -2.50
CA GLY A 188 13.89 11.02 -2.05
C GLY A 188 14.75 10.05 -2.88
N LYS A 189 14.28 9.62 -4.06
CA LYS A 189 15.06 8.78 -4.97
C LYS A 189 14.66 8.95 -6.43
N TRP A 190 15.54 8.52 -7.33
CA TRP A 190 15.23 8.36 -8.74
C TRP A 190 14.26 7.21 -8.97
N ARG A 191 13.27 7.45 -9.82
CA ARG A 191 12.16 6.53 -10.12
C ARG A 191 12.14 6.17 -11.60
N PHE A 192 11.67 4.95 -11.89
CA PHE A 192 11.54 4.38 -13.23
C PHE A 192 10.09 3.97 -13.55
N VAL A 193 9.18 4.22 -12.63
CA VAL A 193 7.74 3.97 -12.76
C VAL A 193 6.93 5.16 -12.24
N GLU A 194 5.80 5.46 -12.85
CA GLU A 194 4.87 6.53 -12.54
C GLU A 194 3.43 6.02 -12.37
#